data_61c83b0d94a093494efe8f2e28c9933c
#
_entry.id   61c83b0d94a093494efe8f2e28c9933c
#
_cell.length_a   1.000
_cell.length_b   1.000
_cell.length_c   1.000
_cell.angle_alpha   90.00
_cell.angle_beta   90.00
_cell.angle_gamma   90.00
#
_symmetry.space_group_name_H-M   'P 1'
#
loop_
_entity.id
_entity.type
_entity.pdbx_description
1 polymer ?
#
loop_
_entity_poly.entity_id
_entity_poly.type
_entity_poly.pdbx_seq_one_letter_code
_entity_poly.pdbx_strand_id
1 'polypeptide(L)'
;MKNNYDPIASNYDWLSRLVFGRQLAASQICLLQHVPADSKILIVGGGTGWILEEISKIHPSGLSITYVEISEKMIQLAKKCRKGENQVTFVNTAIEDYTTSELYDIVFTAFLFDNFGAERTELVFNKLAGMLTKQGKWLFTDFFIDKEKSSWWQKSLLKTMLVFFRIVSDIEASALTPMQPKFQAGHFHKMYEYSFVRGFIRSNVYIRILK
;
A
#
# COMPACT_ATOMS: atom_id res chain seq x y z
N MET A 1 6.92 -17.34 6.91
CA MET A 1 5.46 -17.44 7.19
C MET A 1 4.76 -16.40 6.34
N LYS A 2 3.57 -16.70 5.80
CA LYS A 2 2.77 -15.71 5.04
C LYS A 2 1.79 -15.06 6.01
N ASN A 3 1.65 -13.72 5.96
CA ASN A 3 0.68 -12.99 6.77
C ASN A 3 -0.74 -13.52 6.50
N ASN A 4 -1.54 -13.70 7.55
CA ASN A 4 -2.91 -14.20 7.43
C ASN A 4 -3.92 -13.19 7.97
N TYR A 5 -4.57 -12.45 7.07
CA TYR A 5 -5.60 -11.46 7.41
C TYR A 5 -7.05 -12.01 7.38
N ASP A 6 -7.25 -13.27 6.99
CA ASP A 6 -8.57 -13.87 6.92
C ASP A 6 -9.39 -13.82 8.21
N PRO A 7 -8.78 -13.98 9.43
CA PRO A 7 -9.54 -13.93 10.67
C PRO A 7 -10.18 -12.57 10.95
N ILE A 8 -9.58 -11.48 10.47
CA ILE A 8 -10.05 -10.11 10.76
C ILE A 8 -10.62 -9.39 9.55
N ALA A 9 -10.67 -10.02 8.38
CA ALA A 9 -11.06 -9.38 7.12
C ALA A 9 -12.38 -8.61 7.21
N SER A 10 -13.40 -9.17 7.87
CA SER A 10 -14.72 -8.54 8.01
C SER A 10 -14.72 -7.30 8.94
N ASN A 11 -13.79 -7.22 9.89
CA ASN A 11 -13.75 -6.16 10.90
C ASN A 11 -12.54 -5.22 10.72
N TYR A 12 -11.68 -5.49 9.74
CA TYR A 12 -10.44 -4.76 9.53
C TYR A 12 -10.68 -3.26 9.32
N ASP A 13 -11.60 -2.91 8.41
CA ASP A 13 -11.91 -1.52 8.12
C ASP A 13 -12.52 -0.79 9.31
N TRP A 14 -13.38 -1.45 10.10
CA TRP A 14 -13.93 -0.88 11.31
C TRP A 14 -12.86 -0.61 12.36
N LEU A 15 -11.97 -1.58 12.58
CA LEU A 15 -10.88 -1.45 13.55
C LEU A 15 -9.90 -0.33 13.17
N SER A 16 -9.51 -0.27 11.90
CA SER A 16 -8.63 0.77 11.39
C SER A 16 -9.26 2.17 11.52
N ARG A 17 -10.56 2.29 11.27
CA ARG A 17 -11.33 3.53 11.47
C ARG A 17 -11.45 3.93 12.94
N LEU A 18 -11.54 2.96 13.84
CA LEU A 18 -11.61 3.24 15.28
C LEU A 18 -10.33 3.90 15.78
N VAL A 19 -9.16 3.46 15.32
CA VAL A 19 -7.85 3.96 15.77
C VAL A 19 -7.48 5.28 15.08
N PHE A 20 -7.65 5.37 13.77
CA PHE A 20 -7.16 6.49 12.95
C PHE A 20 -8.26 7.35 12.33
N GLY A 21 -9.53 7.02 12.58
CA GLY A 21 -10.65 7.72 12.00
C GLY A 21 -10.60 7.71 10.46
N ARG A 22 -10.73 8.89 9.85
CA ARG A 22 -10.67 9.06 8.39
C ARG A 22 -9.25 9.24 7.85
N GLN A 23 -8.22 9.31 8.70
CA GLN A 23 -6.87 9.67 8.29
C GLN A 23 -6.20 8.61 7.43
N LEU A 24 -6.44 7.31 7.71
CA LEU A 24 -5.95 6.21 6.85
C LEU A 24 -6.55 6.27 5.45
N ALA A 25 -7.85 6.55 5.34
CA ALA A 25 -8.48 6.69 4.04
C ALA A 25 -7.99 7.95 3.32
N ALA A 26 -7.95 9.10 4.00
CA ALA A 26 -7.46 10.35 3.44
C ALA A 26 -6.03 10.25 2.91
N SER A 27 -5.16 9.51 3.62
CA SER A 27 -3.76 9.29 3.20
C SER A 27 -3.63 8.49 1.90
N GLN A 28 -4.59 7.65 1.57
CA GLN A 28 -4.62 6.92 0.31
C GLN A 28 -5.30 7.73 -0.79
N ILE A 29 -6.44 8.35 -0.48
CA ILE A 29 -7.24 9.13 -1.44
C ILE A 29 -6.42 10.28 -2.02
N CYS A 30 -5.60 10.98 -1.22
CA CYS A 30 -4.78 12.09 -1.69
C CYS A 30 -3.79 11.68 -2.80
N LEU A 31 -3.44 10.41 -2.91
CA LEU A 31 -2.55 9.90 -3.95
C LEU A 31 -3.26 9.72 -5.29
N LEU A 32 -4.58 9.50 -5.31
CA LEU A 32 -5.33 9.13 -6.50
C LEU A 32 -5.34 10.23 -7.57
N GLN A 33 -5.21 11.51 -7.19
CA GLN A 33 -5.09 12.63 -8.13
C GLN A 33 -3.84 12.55 -9.02
N HIS A 34 -2.87 11.68 -8.67
CA HIS A 34 -1.64 11.48 -9.44
C HIS A 34 -1.70 10.28 -10.40
N VAL A 35 -2.84 9.60 -10.45
CA VAL A 35 -3.11 8.53 -11.41
C VAL A 35 -3.50 9.17 -12.75
N PRO A 36 -2.76 8.94 -13.84
CA PRO A 36 -3.17 9.39 -15.15
C PRO A 36 -4.39 8.59 -15.68
N ALA A 37 -5.14 9.16 -16.60
CA ALA A 37 -6.14 8.40 -17.34
C ALA A 37 -5.50 7.25 -18.14
N ASP A 38 -6.27 6.20 -18.42
CA ASP A 38 -5.89 5.06 -19.25
C ASP A 38 -4.64 4.31 -18.76
N SER A 39 -4.32 4.44 -17.45
CA SER A 39 -3.14 3.82 -16.86
C SER A 39 -3.33 2.34 -16.55
N LYS A 40 -2.22 1.59 -16.62
CA LYS A 40 -2.09 0.27 -16.01
C LYS A 40 -1.62 0.42 -14.57
N ILE A 41 -2.41 -0.11 -13.63
CA ILE A 41 -2.16 0.04 -12.19
C ILE A 41 -1.95 -1.34 -11.56
N LEU A 42 -0.89 -1.49 -10.76
CA LEU A 42 -0.70 -2.60 -9.85
C LEU A 42 -1.03 -2.14 -8.43
N ILE A 43 -2.10 -2.65 -7.85
CA ILE A 43 -2.44 -2.46 -6.44
C ILE A 43 -1.99 -3.69 -5.66
N VAL A 44 -1.18 -3.51 -4.62
CA VAL A 44 -0.67 -4.60 -3.80
C VAL A 44 -1.11 -4.42 -2.35
N GLY A 45 -1.72 -5.45 -1.80
CA GLY A 45 -2.26 -5.43 -0.44
C GLY A 45 -3.46 -4.49 -0.31
N GLY A 46 -4.33 -4.45 -1.33
CA GLY A 46 -5.46 -3.52 -1.36
C GLY A 46 -6.57 -3.80 -0.35
N GLY A 47 -6.52 -4.93 0.37
CA GLY A 47 -7.43 -5.29 1.43
C GLY A 47 -8.86 -5.52 0.92
N THR A 48 -9.84 -4.93 1.61
CA THR A 48 -11.27 -5.07 1.31
C THR A 48 -11.73 -4.42 0.00
N GLY A 49 -10.85 -3.66 -0.66
CA GLY A 49 -11.11 -3.09 -1.99
C GLY A 49 -11.82 -1.75 -2.01
N TRP A 50 -12.10 -1.11 -0.86
CA TRP A 50 -12.76 0.19 -0.81
C TRP A 50 -12.04 1.27 -1.66
N ILE A 51 -10.73 1.13 -1.86
CA ILE A 51 -9.94 2.04 -2.71
C ILE A 51 -10.39 2.00 -4.18
N LEU A 52 -10.93 0.87 -4.67
CA LEU A 52 -11.46 0.75 -6.02
C LEU A 52 -12.69 1.67 -6.22
N GLU A 53 -13.50 1.84 -5.17
CA GLU A 53 -14.64 2.77 -5.22
C GLU A 53 -14.14 4.23 -5.30
N GLU A 54 -13.11 4.59 -4.56
CA GLU A 54 -12.53 5.94 -4.61
C GLU A 54 -11.87 6.20 -5.97
N ILE A 55 -11.16 5.21 -6.53
CA ILE A 55 -10.61 5.29 -7.88
C ILE A 55 -11.72 5.52 -8.91
N SER A 56 -12.83 4.78 -8.83
CA SER A 56 -13.93 4.88 -9.78
C SER A 56 -14.67 6.23 -9.77
N LYS A 57 -14.58 6.98 -8.67
CA LYS A 57 -15.13 8.35 -8.59
C LYS A 57 -14.32 9.36 -9.41
N ILE A 58 -12.99 9.13 -9.53
CA ILE A 58 -12.06 10.01 -10.25
C ILE A 58 -11.89 9.52 -11.69
N HIS A 59 -11.77 8.23 -11.87
CA HIS A 59 -11.61 7.54 -13.15
C HIS A 59 -12.73 6.50 -13.29
N PRO A 60 -13.90 6.89 -13.83
CA PRO A 60 -15.03 5.96 -13.96
C PRO A 60 -14.78 4.85 -14.98
N SER A 61 -13.82 5.03 -15.89
CA SER A 61 -13.42 4.06 -16.93
C SER A 61 -11.97 4.29 -17.36
N GLY A 62 -11.45 3.42 -18.23
CA GLY A 62 -10.16 3.55 -18.90
C GLY A 62 -8.99 2.89 -18.16
N LEU A 63 -9.10 2.60 -16.87
CA LEU A 63 -8.01 1.98 -16.14
C LEU A 63 -7.98 0.45 -16.29
N SER A 64 -6.76 -0.10 -16.37
CA SER A 64 -6.49 -1.53 -16.26
C SER A 64 -5.79 -1.80 -14.93
N ILE A 65 -6.49 -2.43 -13.98
CA ILE A 65 -6.04 -2.61 -12.60
C ILE A 65 -5.74 -4.09 -12.34
N THR A 66 -4.51 -4.39 -11.97
CA THR A 66 -4.14 -5.68 -11.37
C THR A 66 -4.15 -5.54 -9.86
N TYR A 67 -4.98 -6.32 -9.19
CA TYR A 67 -5.21 -6.25 -7.74
C TYR A 67 -4.66 -7.51 -7.07
N VAL A 68 -3.49 -7.41 -6.46
CA VAL A 68 -2.79 -8.52 -5.79
C VAL A 68 -3.04 -8.44 -4.29
N GLU A 69 -3.68 -9.49 -3.74
CA GLU A 69 -4.00 -9.58 -2.33
C GLU A 69 -3.86 -11.03 -1.85
N ILE A 70 -3.21 -11.23 -0.71
CA ILE A 70 -2.92 -12.56 -0.17
C ILE A 70 -4.16 -13.22 0.47
N SER A 71 -5.04 -12.41 1.07
CA SER A 71 -6.25 -12.91 1.75
C SER A 71 -7.37 -13.16 0.75
N GLU A 72 -7.83 -14.42 0.68
CA GLU A 72 -8.96 -14.77 -0.17
C GLU A 72 -10.25 -14.06 0.28
N LYS A 73 -10.47 -13.91 1.58
CA LYS A 73 -11.65 -13.20 2.11
C LYS A 73 -11.64 -11.72 1.71
N MET A 74 -10.48 -11.07 1.75
CA MET A 74 -10.33 -9.69 1.28
C MET A 74 -10.62 -9.57 -0.21
N ILE A 75 -10.12 -10.49 -1.04
CA ILE A 75 -10.45 -10.56 -2.48
C ILE A 75 -11.95 -10.69 -2.72
N GLN A 76 -12.64 -11.53 -1.96
CA GLN A 76 -14.10 -11.70 -2.09
C GLN A 76 -14.87 -10.42 -1.73
N LEU A 77 -14.38 -9.64 -0.76
CA LEU A 77 -14.94 -8.33 -0.43
C LEU A 77 -14.64 -7.32 -1.55
N ALA A 78 -13.39 -7.25 -2.02
CA ALA A 78 -12.96 -6.34 -3.05
C ALA A 78 -13.71 -6.53 -4.38
N LYS A 79 -14.05 -7.78 -4.74
CA LYS A 79 -14.86 -8.08 -5.92
C LYS A 79 -16.24 -7.45 -5.89
N LYS A 80 -16.79 -7.16 -4.70
CA LYS A 80 -18.12 -6.56 -4.52
C LYS A 80 -18.11 -5.03 -4.59
N CYS A 81 -16.92 -4.41 -4.50
CA CYS A 81 -16.76 -2.97 -4.55
C CYS A 81 -17.08 -2.41 -5.93
N ARG A 82 -17.61 -1.18 -5.98
CA ARG A 82 -17.82 -0.45 -7.22
C ARG A 82 -16.45 -0.11 -7.83
N LYS A 83 -16.30 -0.36 -9.12
CA LYS A 83 -15.07 -0.11 -9.88
C LYS A 83 -15.31 0.69 -11.16
N GLY A 84 -16.55 1.16 -11.37
CA GLY A 84 -16.93 1.78 -12.63
C GLY A 84 -16.83 0.79 -13.80
N GLU A 85 -16.42 1.29 -14.96
CA GLU A 85 -16.13 0.50 -16.15
C GLU A 85 -14.63 0.15 -16.28
N ASN A 86 -13.86 0.30 -15.20
CA ASN A 86 -12.46 -0.09 -15.16
C ASN A 86 -12.31 -1.61 -15.20
N GLN A 87 -11.30 -2.08 -15.90
CA GLN A 87 -10.93 -3.50 -15.92
C GLN A 87 -10.14 -3.84 -14.66
N VAL A 88 -10.63 -4.79 -13.85
CA VAL A 88 -9.95 -5.22 -12.62
C VAL A 88 -9.70 -6.71 -12.63
N THR A 89 -8.43 -7.10 -12.65
CA THR A 89 -7.97 -8.48 -12.52
C THR A 89 -7.55 -8.74 -11.06
N PHE A 90 -8.29 -9.61 -10.37
CA PHE A 90 -7.98 -9.99 -9.00
C PHE A 90 -7.07 -11.21 -8.98
N VAL A 91 -5.94 -11.10 -8.26
CA VAL A 91 -4.94 -12.16 -8.11
C VAL A 91 -4.78 -12.47 -6.63
N ASN A 92 -5.22 -13.67 -6.22
CA ASN A 92 -5.09 -14.11 -4.85
C ASN A 92 -3.77 -14.82 -4.64
N THR A 93 -2.74 -14.05 -4.31
CA THR A 93 -1.39 -14.56 -4.04
C THR A 93 -0.58 -13.58 -3.20
N ALA A 94 0.49 -14.07 -2.59
CA ALA A 94 1.49 -13.16 -2.02
C ALA A 94 2.23 -12.44 -3.14
N ILE A 95 2.62 -11.19 -2.90
CA ILE A 95 3.32 -10.41 -3.93
C ILE A 95 4.64 -11.04 -4.34
N GLU A 96 5.28 -11.77 -3.44
CA GLU A 96 6.53 -12.49 -3.72
C GLU A 96 6.35 -13.59 -4.76
N ASP A 97 5.17 -14.24 -4.77
CA ASP A 97 4.84 -15.32 -5.68
C ASP A 97 4.18 -14.83 -6.98
N TYR A 98 3.74 -13.57 -7.01
CA TYR A 98 3.15 -12.98 -8.22
C TYR A 98 4.20 -12.80 -9.30
N THR A 99 3.98 -13.37 -10.48
CA THR A 99 4.87 -13.28 -11.64
C THR A 99 4.11 -12.73 -12.83
N THR A 100 4.73 -11.80 -13.54
CA THR A 100 4.19 -11.20 -14.75
C THR A 100 5.31 -10.63 -15.61
N SER A 101 5.11 -10.55 -16.92
CA SER A 101 5.93 -9.78 -17.85
C SER A 101 5.39 -8.36 -18.08
N GLU A 102 4.23 -8.04 -17.53
CA GLU A 102 3.64 -6.71 -17.69
C GLU A 102 4.38 -5.66 -16.87
N LEU A 103 4.46 -4.46 -17.41
CA LEU A 103 4.91 -3.26 -16.72
C LEU A 103 3.70 -2.36 -16.44
N TYR A 104 3.77 -1.65 -15.31
CA TYR A 104 2.70 -0.81 -14.80
C TYR A 104 3.12 0.66 -14.82
N ASP A 105 2.17 1.54 -15.16
CA ASP A 105 2.36 2.99 -15.07
C ASP A 105 2.29 3.46 -13.62
N ILE A 106 1.52 2.73 -12.81
CA ILE A 106 1.36 2.99 -11.38
C ILE A 106 1.56 1.70 -10.58
N VAL A 107 2.41 1.76 -9.56
CA VAL A 107 2.39 0.82 -8.43
C VAL A 107 1.77 1.55 -7.24
N PHE A 108 0.74 0.97 -6.65
CA PHE A 108 0.06 1.50 -5.48
C PHE A 108 0.25 0.55 -4.30
N THR A 109 0.88 1.03 -3.23
CA THR A 109 1.06 0.29 -1.98
C THR A 109 0.64 1.15 -0.80
N ALA A 110 -0.25 0.62 0.02
CA ALA A 110 -0.77 1.30 1.20
C ALA A 110 -0.68 0.38 2.42
N PHE A 111 0.10 0.77 3.43
CA PHE A 111 0.27 0.01 4.66
C PHE A 111 0.65 -1.46 4.38
N LEU A 112 1.60 -1.64 3.46
CA LEU A 112 2.08 -2.93 3.01
C LEU A 112 3.39 -3.30 3.71
N PHE A 113 4.36 -2.37 3.73
CA PHE A 113 5.72 -2.64 4.19
C PHE A 113 5.85 -2.65 5.71
N ASP A 114 4.90 -2.06 6.43
CA ASP A 114 4.78 -2.16 7.89
C ASP A 114 4.51 -3.59 8.39
N ASN A 115 4.16 -4.50 7.47
CA ASN A 115 3.91 -5.92 7.76
C ASN A 115 5.14 -6.82 7.56
N PHE A 116 6.22 -6.30 6.96
CA PHE A 116 7.36 -7.09 6.50
C PHE A 116 8.60 -6.89 7.36
N GLY A 117 9.35 -7.97 7.57
CA GLY A 117 10.72 -7.89 8.05
C GLY A 117 11.64 -7.23 7.01
N ALA A 118 12.87 -6.89 7.41
CA ALA A 118 13.79 -6.13 6.56
C ALA A 118 14.17 -6.84 5.25
N GLU A 119 14.41 -8.15 5.30
CA GLU A 119 14.77 -8.95 4.11
C GLU A 119 13.61 -9.06 3.12
N ARG A 120 12.40 -9.32 3.62
CA ARG A 120 11.19 -9.38 2.81
C ARG A 120 10.86 -8.02 2.19
N THR A 121 11.04 -6.94 2.97
CA THR A 121 10.90 -5.57 2.47
C THR A 121 11.82 -5.30 1.29
N GLU A 122 13.10 -5.74 1.36
CA GLU A 122 14.07 -5.59 0.27
C GLU A 122 13.63 -6.34 -0.99
N LEU A 123 13.27 -7.61 -0.82
CA LEU A 123 12.82 -8.46 -1.92
C LEU A 123 11.58 -7.88 -2.61
N VAL A 124 10.55 -7.52 -1.85
CA VAL A 124 9.29 -6.98 -2.38
C VAL A 124 9.52 -5.61 -3.02
N PHE A 125 10.34 -4.74 -2.41
CA PHE A 125 10.67 -3.44 -2.96
C PHE A 125 11.32 -3.57 -4.35
N ASN A 126 12.36 -4.40 -4.46
CA ASN A 126 13.08 -4.60 -5.72
C ASN A 126 12.18 -5.21 -6.81
N LYS A 127 11.32 -6.15 -6.42
CA LYS A 127 10.35 -6.75 -7.33
C LYS A 127 9.37 -5.71 -7.88
N LEU A 128 8.75 -4.91 -7.01
CA LEU A 128 7.80 -3.87 -7.41
C LEU A 128 8.47 -2.76 -8.23
N ALA A 129 9.69 -2.38 -7.87
CA ALA A 129 10.49 -1.42 -8.64
C ALA A 129 10.75 -1.92 -10.07
N GLY A 130 10.97 -3.23 -10.24
CA GLY A 130 11.15 -3.87 -11.55
C GLY A 130 9.89 -3.94 -12.40
N MET A 131 8.70 -3.83 -11.79
CA MET A 131 7.41 -3.87 -12.49
C MET A 131 6.93 -2.49 -12.98
N LEU A 132 7.62 -1.40 -12.62
CA LEU A 132 7.29 -0.05 -13.10
C LEU A 132 7.84 0.21 -14.49
N THR A 133 7.04 0.91 -15.31
CA THR A 133 7.51 1.50 -16.57
C THR A 133 8.60 2.56 -16.28
N LYS A 134 9.34 2.98 -17.32
CA LYS A 134 10.41 3.99 -17.19
C LYS A 134 9.93 5.31 -16.59
N GLN A 135 8.70 5.69 -16.85
CA GLN A 135 8.06 6.92 -16.33
C GLN A 135 6.99 6.61 -15.27
N GLY A 136 6.94 5.36 -14.81
CA GLY A 136 5.96 4.90 -13.86
C GLY A 136 6.11 5.59 -12.51
N LYS A 137 4.98 5.77 -11.82
CA LYS A 137 4.93 6.37 -10.50
C LYS A 137 4.62 5.30 -9.45
N TRP A 138 5.27 5.42 -8.30
CA TRP A 138 4.92 4.65 -7.12
C TRP A 138 4.13 5.52 -6.16
N LEU A 139 2.86 5.20 -5.99
CA LEU A 139 1.98 5.81 -5.00
C LEU A 139 2.12 4.99 -3.71
N PHE A 140 2.77 5.59 -2.73
CA PHE A 140 3.19 4.92 -1.50
C PHE A 140 2.61 5.63 -0.29
N THR A 141 1.92 4.91 0.59
CA THR A 141 1.57 5.40 1.93
C THR A 141 1.86 4.36 2.98
N ASP A 142 2.43 4.79 4.10
CA ASP A 142 2.79 3.90 5.20
C ASP A 142 2.99 4.70 6.51
N PHE A 143 3.12 3.97 7.63
CA PHE A 143 3.52 4.56 8.89
C PHE A 143 4.96 5.04 8.85
N PHE A 144 5.19 6.15 9.53
CA PHE A 144 6.51 6.77 9.59
C PHE A 144 6.85 7.14 11.04
N ILE A 145 8.05 6.74 11.48
CA ILE A 145 8.63 7.15 12.76
C ILE A 145 9.96 7.83 12.48
N ASP A 146 10.04 9.10 12.83
CA ASP A 146 11.31 9.81 12.92
C ASP A 146 11.95 9.50 14.28
N LYS A 147 13.14 8.91 14.28
CA LYS A 147 13.83 8.49 15.51
C LYS A 147 14.06 9.64 16.47
N GLU A 148 14.30 10.85 15.93
CA GLU A 148 14.66 12.05 16.72
C GLU A 148 13.43 12.91 17.07
N LYS A 149 12.45 13.01 16.15
CA LYS A 149 11.33 13.96 16.25
C LYS A 149 10.00 13.33 16.64
N SER A 150 9.87 11.99 16.51
CA SER A 150 8.61 11.33 16.84
C SER A 150 8.34 11.35 18.35
N SER A 151 7.14 11.77 18.70
CA SER A 151 6.67 11.85 20.09
C SER A 151 6.49 10.45 20.69
N TRP A 152 6.55 10.39 22.01
CA TRP A 152 6.41 9.14 22.75
C TRP A 152 5.10 8.39 22.44
N TRP A 153 4.00 9.12 22.23
CA TRP A 153 2.71 8.51 21.90
C TRP A 153 2.71 7.81 20.53
N GLN A 154 3.43 8.35 19.53
CA GLN A 154 3.56 7.73 18.21
C GLN A 154 4.34 6.41 18.32
N LYS A 155 5.40 6.39 19.12
CA LYS A 155 6.20 5.17 19.38
C LYS A 155 5.37 4.12 20.13
N SER A 156 4.58 4.54 21.12
CA SER A 156 3.68 3.68 21.90
C SER A 156 2.57 3.11 21.00
N LEU A 157 1.91 3.97 20.21
CA LEU A 157 0.86 3.56 19.29
C LEU A 157 1.37 2.54 18.28
N LEU A 158 2.53 2.80 17.66
CA LEU A 158 3.15 1.86 16.72
C LEU A 158 3.43 0.51 17.39
N LYS A 159 4.03 0.52 18.59
CA LYS A 159 4.31 -0.71 19.33
C LYS A 159 3.04 -1.52 19.60
N THR A 160 1.99 -0.85 20.03
CA THR A 160 0.68 -1.49 20.29
C THR A 160 0.09 -2.09 19.02
N MET A 161 0.17 -1.37 17.90
CA MET A 161 -0.30 -1.84 16.60
C MET A 161 0.47 -3.07 16.13
N LEU A 162 1.81 -3.02 16.15
CA LEU A 162 2.65 -4.15 15.73
C LEU A 162 2.39 -5.39 16.58
N VAL A 163 2.24 -5.24 17.91
CA VAL A 163 1.89 -6.34 18.80
C VAL A 163 0.53 -6.91 18.47
N PHE A 164 -0.47 -6.04 18.29
CA PHE A 164 -1.83 -6.45 17.94
C PHE A 164 -1.87 -7.23 16.62
N PHE A 165 -1.30 -6.66 15.54
CA PHE A 165 -1.30 -7.31 14.23
C PHE A 165 -0.45 -8.59 14.19
N ARG A 166 0.61 -8.68 15.00
CA ARG A 166 1.37 -9.92 15.16
C ARG A 166 0.51 -11.04 15.74
N ILE A 167 -0.34 -10.71 16.72
CA ILE A 167 -1.23 -11.70 17.36
C ILE A 167 -2.37 -12.11 16.43
N VAL A 168 -2.94 -11.15 15.68
CA VAL A 168 -4.19 -11.36 14.93
C VAL A 168 -3.95 -11.77 13.48
N SER A 169 -2.82 -11.38 12.88
CA SER A 169 -2.55 -11.55 11.45
C SER A 169 -1.17 -12.16 11.16
N ASP A 170 -0.47 -12.61 12.20
CA ASP A 170 0.85 -13.26 12.08
C ASP A 170 1.86 -12.46 11.24
N ILE A 171 1.92 -11.13 11.45
CA ILE A 171 2.87 -10.28 10.74
C ILE A 171 4.30 -10.51 11.23
N GLU A 172 5.27 -10.42 10.31
CA GLU A 172 6.69 -10.61 10.62
C GLU A 172 7.32 -9.38 11.28
N ALA A 173 6.79 -8.19 10.97
CA ALA A 173 7.39 -6.94 11.40
C ALA A 173 7.45 -6.81 12.93
N SER A 174 8.64 -6.52 13.44
CA SER A 174 8.89 -6.15 14.84
C SER A 174 9.18 -4.65 14.98
N ALA A 175 9.51 -3.99 13.87
CA ALA A 175 9.76 -2.56 13.76
C ALA A 175 9.51 -2.12 12.32
N LEU A 176 9.26 -0.83 12.11
CA LEU A 176 9.18 -0.27 10.75
C LEU A 176 10.54 -0.25 10.08
N THR A 177 10.61 -0.77 8.87
CA THR A 177 11.78 -0.61 8.00
C THR A 177 11.74 0.78 7.35
N PRO A 178 12.82 1.61 7.49
CA PRO A 178 12.86 2.91 6.82
C PRO A 178 12.82 2.75 5.29
N MET A 179 11.74 3.24 4.66
CA MET A 179 11.56 3.09 3.21
C MET A 179 12.28 4.17 2.39
N GLN A 180 12.50 5.37 2.96
CA GLN A 180 13.14 6.47 2.25
C GLN A 180 14.54 6.12 1.70
N PRO A 181 15.45 5.46 2.46
CA PRO A 181 16.74 5.03 1.91
C PRO A 181 16.62 4.06 0.75
N LYS A 182 15.59 3.18 0.76
CA LYS A 182 15.36 2.21 -0.31
C LYS A 182 14.92 2.90 -1.60
N PHE A 183 14.00 3.86 -1.50
CA PHE A 183 13.61 4.68 -2.66
C PHE A 183 14.80 5.45 -3.23
N GLN A 184 15.67 6.02 -2.38
CA GLN A 184 16.88 6.71 -2.83
C GLN A 184 17.86 5.76 -3.54
N ALA A 185 18.13 4.59 -2.95
CA ALA A 185 19.00 3.57 -3.56
C ALA A 185 18.44 3.03 -4.87
N GLY A 186 17.12 2.92 -5.00
CA GLY A 186 16.41 2.52 -6.22
C GLY A 186 16.31 3.63 -7.27
N HIS A 187 16.98 4.78 -7.08
CA HIS A 187 16.93 5.95 -7.96
C HIS A 187 15.53 6.55 -8.12
N PHE A 188 14.71 6.50 -7.08
CA PHE A 188 13.42 7.15 -7.07
C PHE A 188 13.54 8.56 -6.51
N HIS A 189 12.91 9.50 -7.20
CA HIS A 189 12.76 10.88 -6.75
C HIS A 189 11.36 11.10 -6.19
N LYS A 190 11.27 11.70 -5.00
CA LYS A 190 10.01 12.05 -4.36
C LYS A 190 9.47 13.33 -4.99
N MET A 191 8.33 13.21 -5.67
CA MET A 191 7.63 14.34 -6.32
C MET A 191 6.72 15.07 -5.34
N TYR A 192 5.97 14.30 -4.53
CA TYR A 192 5.00 14.84 -3.57
C TYR A 192 5.08 14.09 -2.26
N GLU A 193 4.81 14.81 -1.17
CA GLU A 193 4.65 14.25 0.17
C GLU A 193 3.44 14.88 0.84
N TYR A 194 2.58 14.05 1.38
CA TYR A 194 1.46 14.42 2.24
C TYR A 194 1.66 13.81 3.62
N SER A 195 1.29 14.53 4.66
CA SER A 195 1.52 14.14 6.05
C SER A 195 0.21 14.12 6.83
N PHE A 196 -0.05 13.04 7.54
CA PHE A 196 -1.25 12.82 8.32
C PHE A 196 -0.87 12.42 9.75
N VAL A 197 -1.81 12.58 10.69
CA VAL A 197 -1.63 12.19 12.10
C VAL A 197 -0.31 12.76 12.68
N ARG A 198 -0.07 14.06 12.47
CA ARG A 198 1.15 14.77 12.90
C ARG A 198 2.44 14.09 12.40
N GLY A 199 2.45 13.63 11.16
CA GLY A 199 3.63 13.01 10.54
C GLY A 199 3.78 11.51 10.78
N PHE A 200 2.86 10.89 11.51
CA PHE A 200 2.89 9.44 11.76
C PHE A 200 2.50 8.60 10.54
N ILE A 201 1.73 9.18 9.60
CA ILE A 201 1.43 8.59 8.30
C ILE A 201 1.97 9.53 7.24
N ARG A 202 2.68 8.99 6.27
CA ARG A 202 3.18 9.73 5.11
C ARG A 202 2.74 9.06 3.82
N SER A 203 2.26 9.90 2.90
CA SER A 203 1.87 9.49 1.56
C SER A 203 2.76 10.20 0.56
N ASN A 204 3.43 9.44 -0.27
CA ASN A 204 4.45 9.94 -1.19
C ASN A 204 4.15 9.48 -2.61
N VAL A 205 4.48 10.32 -3.57
CA VAL A 205 4.54 9.98 -4.98
C VAL A 205 6.01 9.96 -5.40
N TYR A 206 6.46 8.80 -5.83
CA TYR A 206 7.81 8.61 -6.33
C TYR A 206 7.81 8.38 -7.84
N ILE A 207 8.82 8.90 -8.53
CA ILE A 207 9.11 8.61 -9.93
C ILE A 207 10.54 8.10 -10.06
N ARG A 208 10.78 7.14 -10.94
CA ARG A 208 12.13 6.63 -11.17
C ARG A 208 12.90 7.55 -12.11
N ILE A 209 14.09 7.98 -11.70
CA ILE A 209 15.02 8.69 -12.57
C ILE A 209 15.96 7.65 -13.17
N LEU A 210 15.78 7.35 -14.45
CA LEU A 210 16.75 6.56 -15.21
C LEU A 210 17.84 7.52 -15.70
N LYS A 211 19.08 7.23 -15.33
CA LYS A 211 20.24 7.89 -15.94
C LYS A 211 20.43 7.42 -17.37
#